data_a498ec5aee1f9669659e5cd54cad93fc
#
_entry.id   a498ec5aee1f9669659e5cd54cad93fc
#
_cell.length_a   1.000
_cell.length_b   1.000
_cell.length_c   1.000
_cell.angle_alpha   90.00
_cell.angle_beta   90.00
_cell.angle_gamma   90.00
#
_symmetry.space_group_name_H-M   'P 1'
#
loop_
_entity.id
_entity.type
_entity.pdbx_description
1 polymer ?
#
loop_
_entity_poly.entity_id
_entity_poly.type
_entity_poly.pdbx_seq_one_letter_code
_entity_poly.pdbx_strand_id
1 'polypeptide(L)'
;MAIAIKGLLALFWLLAVPFAAGIPFLQKKQKCVAPEYLLVGYLVLFSVTEVLTLFATWKKLPLHLLTMGYGGISLMLAAVGIFCFAKNKRHLSDIFAKNTSVYFWMAVLVIVLQTVMCVFLAHMDADDCMYVANATTSVHTDTVFQINPYTGREYTRLPERYVLSPFPVFLAVVSQLSAGLHPAIMAHMIFPAVFLPVCYMVQYLLGRKWFGEVQNAVGIYLFLVALITGFSAYSVYNAGCFQMVRIWQGKALLAGMLLPAVFYLSMCIYLGNEKEYSWLLLGMADMSCCLLSSMGVILAPLMAGCFSRMHNKFYFQ
;
A
#
# COMPACT_ATOMS: atom_id res chain seq x y z
N MET A 1 20.08 -19.31 5.35
CA MET A 1 20.24 -17.89 4.96
C MET A 1 19.90 -17.03 6.16
N ALA A 2 20.74 -16.04 6.50
CA ALA A 2 20.52 -15.20 7.67
C ALA A 2 19.20 -14.39 7.55
N ILE A 3 18.47 -14.17 8.66
CA ILE A 3 17.22 -13.39 8.69
C ILE A 3 17.40 -12.01 8.06
N ALA A 4 18.57 -11.40 8.25
CA ALA A 4 18.90 -10.10 7.64
C ALA A 4 18.83 -10.10 6.11
N ILE A 5 19.33 -11.13 5.44
CA ILE A 5 19.28 -11.25 3.97
C ILE A 5 17.83 -11.40 3.51
N LYS A 6 17.03 -12.22 4.21
CA LYS A 6 15.60 -12.36 3.93
C LYS A 6 14.84 -11.04 4.11
N GLY A 7 15.21 -10.26 5.15
CA GLY A 7 14.67 -8.92 5.38
C GLY A 7 15.01 -7.94 4.25
N LEU A 8 16.26 -7.95 3.76
CA LEU A 8 16.66 -7.14 2.61
C LEU A 8 15.90 -7.51 1.33
N LEU A 9 15.68 -8.81 1.09
CA LEU A 9 14.83 -9.26 -0.02
C LEU A 9 13.38 -8.77 0.14
N ALA A 10 12.84 -8.79 1.36
CA ALA A 10 11.51 -8.25 1.62
C ALA A 10 11.45 -6.74 1.31
N LEU A 11 12.44 -5.95 1.73
CA LEU A 11 12.52 -4.53 1.42
C LEU A 11 12.66 -4.28 -0.10
N PHE A 12 13.41 -5.12 -0.81
CA PHE A 12 13.48 -5.06 -2.27
C PHE A 12 12.09 -5.24 -2.91
N TRP A 13 11.34 -6.27 -2.52
CA TRP A 13 10.01 -6.54 -3.04
C TRP A 13 8.96 -5.50 -2.64
N LEU A 14 9.13 -4.86 -1.49
CA LEU A 14 8.16 -3.89 -0.97
C LEU A 14 8.51 -2.42 -1.29
N LEU A 15 9.75 -2.09 -1.65
CA LEU A 15 10.14 -0.71 -1.95
C LEU A 15 10.67 -0.56 -3.39
N ALA A 16 11.70 -1.30 -3.76
CA ALA A 16 12.35 -1.13 -5.07
C ALA A 16 11.44 -1.55 -6.22
N VAL A 17 10.79 -2.71 -6.10
CA VAL A 17 9.89 -3.22 -7.15
C VAL A 17 8.67 -2.33 -7.35
N PRO A 18 7.89 -1.91 -6.31
CA PRO A 18 6.78 -0.99 -6.50
C PRO A 18 7.24 0.36 -7.04
N PHE A 19 8.35 0.92 -6.54
CA PHE A 19 8.87 2.17 -7.06
C PHE A 19 9.12 2.10 -8.58
N ALA A 20 9.82 1.07 -9.05
CA ALA A 20 10.11 0.88 -10.45
C ALA A 20 8.83 0.60 -11.26
N ALA A 21 7.92 -0.24 -10.76
CA ALA A 21 6.67 -0.57 -11.42
C ALA A 21 5.72 0.63 -11.59
N GLY A 22 5.83 1.67 -10.76
CA GLY A 22 5.04 2.90 -10.88
C GLY A 22 5.49 3.84 -11.98
N ILE A 23 6.76 3.78 -12.41
CA ILE A 23 7.35 4.71 -13.38
C ILE A 23 6.62 4.76 -14.73
N PRO A 24 6.23 3.63 -15.36
CA PRO A 24 5.59 3.63 -16.66
C PRO A 24 4.27 4.40 -16.69
N PHE A 25 3.56 4.44 -15.58
CA PHE A 25 2.23 5.06 -15.48
C PHE A 25 2.29 6.59 -15.30
N LEU A 26 3.46 7.13 -14.93
CA LEU A 26 3.68 8.57 -14.70
C LEU A 26 4.56 9.22 -15.75
N GLN A 27 4.74 8.61 -16.93
CA GLN A 27 5.58 9.16 -17.99
C GLN A 27 5.08 10.50 -18.54
N LYS A 28 3.77 10.69 -18.59
CA LYS A 28 3.15 11.94 -19.10
C LYS A 28 3.28 13.10 -18.12
N LYS A 29 3.57 12.84 -16.86
CA LYS A 29 3.73 13.85 -15.84
C LYS A 29 5.14 14.43 -15.88
N GLN A 30 5.27 15.74 -16.03
CA GLN A 30 6.58 16.40 -16.18
C GLN A 30 7.38 16.39 -14.87
N LYS A 31 6.73 16.68 -13.74
CA LYS A 31 7.36 16.75 -12.42
C LYS A 31 6.74 15.69 -11.51
N CYS A 32 7.47 14.60 -11.27
CA CYS A 32 7.07 13.55 -10.33
C CYS A 32 8.06 13.49 -9.16
N VAL A 33 7.56 13.22 -7.97
CA VAL A 33 8.39 12.97 -6.80
C VAL A 33 8.38 11.49 -6.42
N ALA A 34 9.41 11.04 -5.70
CA ALA A 34 9.58 9.64 -5.30
C ALA A 34 8.32 9.00 -4.66
N PRO A 35 7.59 9.66 -3.75
CA PRO A 35 6.35 9.15 -3.19
C PRO A 35 5.27 8.82 -4.23
N GLU A 36 5.19 9.55 -5.34
CA GLU A 36 4.20 9.29 -6.40
C GLU A 36 4.50 8.00 -7.15
N TYR A 37 5.77 7.74 -7.48
CA TYR A 37 6.17 6.49 -8.14
C TYR A 37 5.87 5.29 -7.25
N LEU A 38 6.21 5.40 -5.96
CA LEU A 38 5.97 4.33 -5.01
C LEU A 38 4.47 4.08 -4.80
N LEU A 39 3.66 5.14 -4.62
CA LEU A 39 2.21 5.04 -4.50
C LEU A 39 1.59 4.35 -5.72
N VAL A 40 1.87 4.86 -6.92
CA VAL A 40 1.31 4.30 -8.16
C VAL A 40 1.74 2.85 -8.36
N GLY A 41 2.99 2.52 -8.02
CA GLY A 41 3.47 1.14 -8.05
C GLY A 41 2.69 0.22 -7.11
N TYR A 42 2.37 0.66 -5.90
CA TYR A 42 1.50 -0.10 -5.00
C TYR A 42 0.09 -0.28 -5.57
N LEU A 43 -0.51 0.75 -6.14
CA LEU A 43 -1.84 0.64 -6.75
C LEU A 43 -1.86 -0.40 -7.87
N VAL A 44 -0.83 -0.40 -8.71
CA VAL A 44 -0.69 -1.39 -9.79
C VAL A 44 -0.47 -2.79 -9.23
N LEU A 45 0.49 -2.98 -8.32
CA LEU A 45 0.84 -4.30 -7.81
C LEU A 45 -0.23 -4.90 -6.89
N PHE A 46 -0.94 -4.10 -6.12
CA PHE A 46 -2.07 -4.57 -5.32
C PHE A 46 -3.24 -4.99 -6.21
N SER A 47 -3.52 -4.25 -7.29
CA SER A 47 -4.54 -4.65 -8.29
C SER A 47 -4.17 -5.96 -8.96
N VAL A 48 -2.90 -6.13 -9.34
CA VAL A 48 -2.39 -7.40 -9.90
C VAL A 48 -2.56 -8.53 -8.89
N THR A 49 -2.23 -8.28 -7.61
CA THR A 49 -2.40 -9.28 -6.54
C THR A 49 -3.85 -9.70 -6.39
N GLU A 50 -4.78 -8.73 -6.39
CA GLU A 50 -6.22 -9.02 -6.29
C GLU A 50 -6.67 -9.96 -7.39
N VAL A 51 -6.40 -9.61 -8.65
CA VAL A 51 -6.81 -10.42 -9.83
C VAL A 51 -6.18 -11.81 -9.79
N LEU A 52 -4.88 -11.90 -9.52
CA LEU A 52 -4.18 -13.19 -9.46
C LEU A 52 -4.68 -14.07 -8.33
N THR A 53 -4.97 -13.48 -7.16
CA THR A 53 -5.44 -14.24 -6.00
C THR A 53 -6.87 -14.74 -6.21
N LEU A 54 -7.75 -13.91 -6.77
CA LEU A 54 -9.11 -14.36 -7.15
C LEU A 54 -9.05 -15.54 -8.12
N PHE A 55 -8.21 -15.45 -9.15
CA PHE A 55 -8.01 -16.52 -10.11
C PHE A 55 -7.44 -17.79 -9.46
N ALA A 56 -6.40 -17.65 -8.62
CA ALA A 56 -5.77 -18.77 -7.93
C ALA A 56 -6.74 -19.44 -6.95
N THR A 57 -7.55 -18.68 -6.23
CA THR A 57 -8.59 -19.20 -5.32
C THR A 57 -9.65 -19.96 -6.10
N TRP A 58 -10.14 -19.40 -7.21
CA TRP A 58 -11.15 -20.05 -8.05
C TRP A 58 -10.66 -21.37 -8.67
N LYS A 59 -9.41 -21.39 -9.15
CA LYS A 59 -8.79 -22.57 -9.76
C LYS A 59 -8.12 -23.51 -8.75
N LYS A 60 -8.15 -23.18 -7.45
CA LYS A 60 -7.44 -23.90 -6.40
C LYS A 60 -5.94 -24.10 -6.72
N LEU A 61 -5.29 -23.09 -7.26
CA LEU A 61 -3.88 -23.15 -7.60
C LEU A 61 -3.02 -23.18 -6.33
N PRO A 62 -1.84 -23.84 -6.36
CA PRO A 62 -0.90 -23.79 -5.25
C PRO A 62 -0.29 -22.41 -5.12
N LEU A 63 0.13 -22.06 -3.90
CA LEU A 63 0.68 -20.74 -3.57
C LEU A 63 1.95 -20.42 -4.36
N HIS A 64 2.84 -21.42 -4.57
CA HIS A 64 4.08 -21.20 -5.32
C HIS A 64 3.83 -20.73 -6.77
N LEU A 65 2.80 -21.25 -7.46
CA LEU A 65 2.45 -20.78 -8.81
C LEU A 65 1.94 -19.33 -8.80
N LEU A 66 1.11 -18.98 -7.81
CA LEU A 66 0.68 -17.60 -7.60
C LEU A 66 1.89 -16.69 -7.35
N THR A 67 2.82 -17.11 -6.48
CA THR A 67 4.02 -16.37 -6.14
C THR A 67 4.94 -16.17 -7.35
N MET A 68 5.13 -17.20 -8.18
CA MET A 68 5.90 -17.10 -9.43
C MET A 68 5.22 -16.15 -10.42
N GLY A 69 3.90 -16.25 -10.58
CA GLY A 69 3.13 -15.38 -11.47
C GLY A 69 3.20 -13.91 -11.03
N TYR A 70 2.96 -13.65 -9.75
CA TYR A 70 3.07 -12.29 -9.19
C TYR A 70 4.52 -11.76 -9.31
N GLY A 71 5.51 -12.55 -8.93
CA GLY A 71 6.92 -12.17 -9.01
C GLY A 71 7.36 -11.86 -10.45
N GLY A 72 6.98 -12.70 -11.40
CA GLY A 72 7.28 -12.49 -12.82
C GLY A 72 6.66 -11.21 -13.38
N ILE A 73 5.35 -10.98 -13.13
CA ILE A 73 4.68 -9.76 -13.57
C ILE A 73 5.28 -8.52 -12.90
N SER A 74 5.54 -8.58 -11.60
CA SER A 74 6.11 -7.47 -10.85
C SER A 74 7.51 -7.09 -11.36
N LEU A 75 8.38 -8.07 -11.62
CA LEU A 75 9.71 -7.84 -12.18
C LEU A 75 9.64 -7.31 -13.61
N MET A 76 8.73 -7.82 -14.43
CA MET A 76 8.52 -7.31 -15.79
C MET A 76 8.10 -5.84 -15.77
N LEU A 77 7.13 -5.46 -14.92
CA LEU A 77 6.73 -4.06 -14.76
C LEU A 77 7.86 -3.18 -14.25
N ALA A 78 8.65 -3.66 -13.29
CA ALA A 78 9.80 -2.95 -12.77
C ALA A 78 10.89 -2.76 -13.87
N ALA A 79 11.17 -3.79 -14.66
CA ALA A 79 12.13 -3.69 -15.78
C ALA A 79 11.66 -2.69 -16.83
N VAL A 80 10.38 -2.71 -17.22
CA VAL A 80 9.79 -1.70 -18.11
C VAL A 80 9.93 -0.30 -17.48
N GLY A 81 9.71 -0.16 -16.19
CA GLY A 81 9.86 1.10 -15.47
C GLY A 81 11.29 1.63 -15.52
N ILE A 82 12.28 0.79 -15.25
CA ILE A 82 13.71 1.17 -15.34
C ILE A 82 14.07 1.57 -16.76
N PHE A 83 13.61 0.82 -17.76
CA PHE A 83 13.83 1.17 -19.17
C PHE A 83 13.22 2.54 -19.54
N CYS A 84 11.97 2.78 -19.11
CA CYS A 84 11.30 4.06 -19.32
C CYS A 84 12.02 5.23 -18.64
N PHE A 85 12.54 4.99 -17.42
CA PHE A 85 13.29 5.98 -16.68
C PHE A 85 14.59 6.37 -17.42
N ALA A 86 15.35 5.37 -17.86
CA ALA A 86 16.59 5.57 -18.61
C ALA A 86 16.34 6.29 -19.95
N LYS A 87 15.28 5.87 -20.67
CA LYS A 87 14.92 6.50 -21.98
C LYS A 87 14.56 7.98 -21.84
N ASN A 88 13.84 8.35 -20.77
CA ASN A 88 13.38 9.72 -20.55
C ASN A 88 14.47 10.65 -19.98
N LYS A 89 15.72 10.16 -19.81
CA LYS A 89 16.85 10.92 -19.25
C LYS A 89 16.52 11.63 -17.94
N ARG A 90 15.62 11.07 -17.14
CA ARG A 90 15.28 11.61 -15.82
C ARG A 90 16.42 11.35 -14.85
N HIS A 91 16.81 12.37 -14.08
CA HIS A 91 17.82 12.20 -13.05
C HIS A 91 17.17 11.87 -11.70
N LEU A 92 17.80 10.97 -10.95
CA LEU A 92 17.33 10.60 -9.60
C LEU A 92 17.27 11.83 -8.67
N SER A 93 18.18 12.80 -8.85
CA SER A 93 18.18 14.06 -8.10
C SER A 93 16.90 14.87 -8.25
N ASP A 94 16.23 14.77 -9.42
CA ASP A 94 15.03 15.56 -9.71
C ASP A 94 13.78 14.97 -9.06
N ILE A 95 13.85 13.70 -8.65
CA ILE A 95 12.76 12.96 -8.04
C ILE A 95 12.68 13.22 -6.52
N PHE A 96 13.84 13.44 -5.90
CA PHE A 96 13.91 13.76 -4.48
C PHE A 96 13.73 15.26 -4.30
N ALA A 97 12.49 15.66 -3.95
CA ALA A 97 12.21 17.06 -3.65
C ALA A 97 13.08 17.51 -2.45
N LYS A 98 13.94 18.51 -2.69
CA LYS A 98 14.69 19.14 -1.61
C LYS A 98 13.72 19.94 -0.74
N ASN A 99 13.39 19.43 0.42
CA ASN A 99 12.60 20.16 1.39
C ASN A 99 13.53 20.80 2.43
N THR A 100 13.47 22.11 2.54
CA THR A 100 14.30 22.89 3.47
C THR A 100 13.55 23.28 4.73
N SER A 101 12.26 22.92 4.84
CA SER A 101 11.43 23.25 6.00
C SER A 101 11.88 22.48 7.25
N VAL A 102 12.10 23.20 8.34
CA VAL A 102 12.38 22.61 9.66
C VAL A 102 11.20 21.73 10.12
N TYR A 103 9.96 22.15 9.87
CA TYR A 103 8.77 21.40 10.23
C TYR A 103 8.66 20.06 9.51
N PHE A 104 9.12 20.01 8.25
CA PHE A 104 9.20 18.75 7.51
C PHE A 104 10.18 17.77 8.19
N TRP A 105 11.35 18.23 8.60
CA TRP A 105 12.32 17.37 9.27
C TRP A 105 11.88 16.96 10.68
N MET A 106 11.14 17.82 11.39
CA MET A 106 10.47 17.45 12.63
C MET A 106 9.42 16.34 12.40
N ALA A 107 8.63 16.45 11.34
CA ALA A 107 7.69 15.40 10.97
C ALA A 107 8.41 14.07 10.66
N VAL A 108 9.50 14.12 9.87
CA VAL A 108 10.32 12.93 9.56
C VAL A 108 10.85 12.28 10.85
N LEU A 109 11.36 13.07 11.79
CA LEU A 109 11.84 12.55 13.08
C LEU A 109 10.72 11.81 13.84
N VAL A 110 9.53 12.42 13.94
CA VAL A 110 8.38 11.79 14.63
C VAL A 110 7.97 10.51 13.90
N ILE A 111 7.92 10.50 12.55
CA ILE A 111 7.57 9.33 11.75
C ILE A 111 8.59 8.19 11.96
N VAL A 112 9.88 8.51 11.99
CA VAL A 112 10.94 7.52 12.25
C VAL A 112 10.78 6.93 13.66
N LEU A 113 10.55 7.75 14.68
CA LEU A 113 10.32 7.27 16.05
C LEU A 113 9.08 6.36 16.12
N GLN A 114 7.98 6.74 15.50
CA GLN A 114 6.77 5.91 15.42
C GLN A 114 7.04 4.59 14.71
N THR A 115 7.77 4.62 13.59
CA THR A 115 8.13 3.41 12.84
C THR A 115 8.97 2.47 13.70
N VAL A 116 9.99 2.99 14.39
CA VAL A 116 10.82 2.20 15.31
C VAL A 116 9.97 1.60 16.43
N MET A 117 9.08 2.39 17.03
CA MET A 117 8.16 1.90 18.07
C MET A 117 7.27 0.77 17.54
N CYS A 118 6.67 0.93 16.35
CA CYS A 118 5.80 -0.10 15.76
C CYS A 118 6.55 -1.39 15.42
N VAL A 119 7.83 -1.31 15.07
CA VAL A 119 8.66 -2.49 14.76
C VAL A 119 9.08 -3.23 16.03
N PHE A 120 9.47 -2.51 17.09
CA PHE A 120 10.06 -3.12 18.27
C PHE A 120 9.07 -3.34 19.44
N LEU A 121 7.97 -2.57 19.47
CA LEU A 121 6.92 -2.70 20.49
C LEU A 121 5.70 -3.43 19.93
N ALA A 122 5.93 -4.44 19.08
CA ALA A 122 4.85 -5.26 18.54
C ALA A 122 4.02 -5.88 19.67
N HIS A 123 2.70 -5.89 19.48
CA HIS A 123 1.77 -6.52 20.40
C HIS A 123 0.92 -7.53 19.63
N MET A 124 0.44 -8.54 20.34
CA MET A 124 -0.48 -9.52 19.77
C MET A 124 -1.87 -8.90 19.62
N ASP A 125 -2.50 -9.18 18.49
CA ASP A 125 -3.88 -8.79 18.22
C ASP A 125 -4.72 -10.01 17.82
N ALA A 126 -5.98 -10.02 18.23
CA ALA A 126 -6.90 -11.12 17.92
C ALA A 126 -7.05 -11.34 16.39
N ASP A 127 -6.88 -10.29 15.59
CA ASP A 127 -6.94 -10.38 14.12
C ASP A 127 -5.71 -11.09 13.49
N ASP A 128 -4.65 -11.38 14.24
CA ASP A 128 -3.55 -12.25 13.79
C ASP A 128 -4.05 -13.64 13.41
N CYS A 129 -5.10 -14.09 14.04
CA CYS A 129 -5.82 -15.30 13.67
C CYS A 129 -6.28 -15.27 12.20
N MET A 130 -6.64 -14.12 11.67
CA MET A 130 -7.06 -13.97 10.27
C MET A 130 -5.88 -13.73 9.34
N TYR A 131 -5.02 -12.76 9.65
CA TYR A 131 -3.97 -12.32 8.72
C TYR A 131 -2.76 -13.24 8.76
N VAL A 132 -2.15 -13.38 9.94
CA VAL A 132 -0.89 -14.13 10.09
C VAL A 132 -1.12 -15.63 10.00
N ALA A 133 -2.18 -16.15 10.63
CA ALA A 133 -2.47 -17.58 10.59
C ALA A 133 -2.82 -18.08 9.19
N ASN A 134 -3.66 -17.35 8.42
CA ASN A 134 -3.95 -17.72 7.03
C ASN A 134 -2.68 -17.65 6.15
N ALA A 135 -1.87 -16.61 6.28
CA ALA A 135 -0.61 -16.51 5.53
C ALA A 135 0.35 -17.65 5.87
N THR A 136 0.49 -17.97 7.16
CA THR A 136 1.35 -19.06 7.64
C THR A 136 0.85 -20.42 7.13
N THR A 137 -0.45 -20.66 7.23
CA THR A 137 -1.07 -21.89 6.71
C THR A 137 -0.84 -22.00 5.18
N SER A 138 -1.08 -20.92 4.43
CA SER A 138 -0.86 -20.91 2.99
C SER A 138 0.59 -21.23 2.60
N VAL A 139 1.57 -20.67 3.33
CA VAL A 139 3.00 -20.97 3.10
C VAL A 139 3.35 -22.42 3.43
N HIS A 140 2.82 -22.98 4.53
CA HIS A 140 3.13 -24.34 4.97
C HIS A 140 2.45 -25.43 4.12
N THR A 141 1.22 -25.19 3.67
CA THR A 141 0.44 -26.16 2.91
C THR A 141 0.54 -25.95 1.40
N ASP A 142 1.23 -24.89 0.96
CA ASP A 142 1.30 -24.46 -0.45
C ASP A 142 -0.09 -24.30 -1.08
N THR A 143 -1.05 -23.77 -0.35
CA THR A 143 -2.44 -23.60 -0.80
C THR A 143 -2.92 -22.15 -0.64
N VAL A 144 -3.92 -21.75 -1.41
CA VAL A 144 -4.55 -20.43 -1.32
C VAL A 144 -5.97 -20.61 -0.78
N PHE A 145 -6.19 -20.27 0.50
CA PHE A 145 -7.49 -20.37 1.19
C PHE A 145 -8.19 -21.74 1.08
N GLN A 146 -7.44 -22.83 0.97
CA GLN A 146 -8.03 -24.18 0.94
C GLN A 146 -8.12 -24.77 2.33
N ILE A 147 -7.15 -24.51 3.18
CA ILE A 147 -7.06 -25.06 4.54
C ILE A 147 -7.49 -24.00 5.55
N ASN A 148 -8.40 -24.38 6.45
CA ASN A 148 -8.80 -23.52 7.56
C ASN A 148 -7.69 -23.50 8.62
N PRO A 149 -7.09 -22.34 8.94
CA PRO A 149 -5.97 -22.24 9.88
C PRO A 149 -6.34 -22.62 11.32
N TYR A 150 -7.62 -22.62 11.67
CA TYR A 150 -8.07 -22.94 13.03
C TYR A 150 -8.28 -24.45 13.24
N THR A 151 -8.65 -25.16 12.19
CA THR A 151 -9.00 -26.59 12.30
C THR A 151 -8.01 -27.50 11.60
N GLY A 152 -7.14 -26.96 10.70
CA GLY A 152 -6.23 -27.72 9.85
C GLY A 152 -6.95 -28.56 8.78
N ARG A 153 -8.27 -28.37 8.60
CA ARG A 153 -9.08 -29.11 7.60
C ARG A 153 -9.38 -28.23 6.39
N GLU A 154 -9.72 -28.85 5.28
CA GLU A 154 -10.19 -28.11 4.12
C GLU A 154 -11.46 -27.33 4.45
N TYR A 155 -11.60 -26.14 3.86
CA TYR A 155 -12.85 -25.39 3.92
C TYR A 155 -13.95 -26.13 3.15
N THR A 156 -15.05 -26.42 3.79
CA THR A 156 -16.28 -26.90 3.12
C THR A 156 -16.90 -25.78 2.29
N ARG A 157 -16.85 -24.54 2.82
CA ARG A 157 -17.24 -23.31 2.13
C ARG A 157 -16.27 -22.19 2.56
N LEU A 158 -15.61 -21.57 1.58
CA LEU A 158 -14.76 -20.42 1.87
C LEU A 158 -15.61 -19.23 2.30
N PRO A 159 -15.32 -18.57 3.43
CA PRO A 159 -16.02 -17.35 3.83
C PRO A 159 -15.86 -16.25 2.76
N GLU A 160 -16.97 -15.61 2.39
CA GLU A 160 -17.02 -14.60 1.31
C GLU A 160 -16.05 -13.44 1.55
N ARG A 161 -15.83 -13.06 2.81
CA ARG A 161 -14.85 -12.01 3.18
C ARG A 161 -13.42 -12.31 2.74
N TYR A 162 -13.02 -13.59 2.63
CA TYR A 162 -11.67 -13.94 2.16
C TYR A 162 -11.53 -13.80 0.65
N VAL A 163 -12.63 -14.03 -0.07
CA VAL A 163 -12.68 -13.78 -1.51
C VAL A 163 -12.62 -12.29 -1.81
N LEU A 164 -13.35 -11.48 -1.01
CA LEU A 164 -13.46 -10.03 -1.21
C LEU A 164 -12.25 -9.23 -0.69
N SER A 165 -11.38 -9.82 0.14
CA SER A 165 -10.21 -9.15 0.70
C SER A 165 -9.09 -10.15 1.00
N PRO A 166 -8.39 -10.63 -0.05
CA PRO A 166 -7.39 -11.68 0.08
C PRO A 166 -6.02 -11.18 0.54
N PHE A 167 -5.91 -10.08 1.28
CA PHE A 167 -4.66 -9.50 1.74
C PHE A 167 -3.71 -10.47 2.50
N PRO A 168 -4.22 -11.46 3.30
CA PRO A 168 -3.36 -12.48 3.90
C PRO A 168 -2.54 -13.27 2.86
N VAL A 169 -3.06 -13.43 1.64
CA VAL A 169 -2.34 -14.11 0.55
C VAL A 169 -1.20 -13.25 0.03
N PHE A 170 -1.36 -11.92 -0.05
CA PHE A 170 -0.25 -11.03 -0.37
C PHE A 170 0.89 -11.16 0.66
N LEU A 171 0.56 -11.23 1.95
CA LEU A 171 1.54 -11.49 3.02
C LEU A 171 2.28 -12.82 2.79
N ALA A 172 1.58 -13.90 2.41
CA ALA A 172 2.17 -15.19 2.11
C ALA A 172 3.08 -15.14 0.87
N VAL A 173 2.64 -14.48 -0.20
CA VAL A 173 3.40 -14.30 -1.45
C VAL A 173 4.71 -13.56 -1.19
N VAL A 174 4.68 -12.42 -0.49
CA VAL A 174 5.90 -11.66 -0.19
C VAL A 174 6.83 -12.45 0.75
N SER A 175 6.27 -13.24 1.67
CA SER A 175 7.05 -14.14 2.52
C SER A 175 7.82 -15.19 1.70
N GLN A 176 7.19 -15.82 0.71
CA GLN A 176 7.86 -16.77 -0.20
C GLN A 176 8.91 -16.07 -1.07
N LEU A 177 8.60 -14.90 -1.67
CA LEU A 177 9.53 -14.11 -2.46
C LEU A 177 10.75 -13.63 -1.66
N SER A 178 10.59 -13.51 -0.34
CA SER A 178 11.66 -13.15 0.60
C SER A 178 12.40 -14.40 1.13
N ALA A 179 12.57 -15.41 0.28
CA ALA A 179 13.24 -16.67 0.58
C ALA A 179 12.66 -17.39 1.81
N GLY A 180 11.33 -17.35 1.95
CA GLY A 180 10.61 -18.00 3.06
C GLY A 180 10.84 -17.29 4.41
N LEU A 181 10.86 -15.95 4.43
CA LEU A 181 10.77 -15.21 5.67
C LEU A 181 9.42 -15.52 6.34
N HIS A 182 9.43 -15.85 7.63
CA HIS A 182 8.22 -16.24 8.32
C HIS A 182 7.14 -15.14 8.25
N PRO A 183 5.86 -15.47 7.94
CA PRO A 183 4.80 -14.47 7.80
C PRO A 183 4.60 -13.56 9.01
N ALA A 184 4.82 -14.07 10.23
CA ALA A 184 4.75 -13.24 11.44
C ALA A 184 5.84 -12.17 11.49
N ILE A 185 7.09 -12.48 11.08
CA ILE A 185 8.17 -11.49 10.99
C ILE A 185 7.86 -10.47 9.89
N MET A 186 7.33 -10.94 8.77
CA MET A 186 6.89 -10.08 7.68
C MET A 186 5.81 -9.10 8.16
N ALA A 187 4.78 -9.60 8.85
CA ALA A 187 3.65 -8.81 9.33
C ALA A 187 4.07 -7.80 10.42
N HIS A 188 4.76 -8.27 11.47
CA HIS A 188 4.99 -7.47 12.68
C HIS A 188 6.28 -6.63 12.64
N MET A 189 7.21 -6.90 11.72
CA MET A 189 8.45 -6.12 11.62
C MET A 189 8.60 -5.42 10.28
N ILE A 190 8.47 -6.15 9.17
CA ILE A 190 8.73 -5.59 7.84
C ILE A 190 7.59 -4.67 7.39
N PHE A 191 6.33 -5.10 7.52
CA PHE A 191 5.19 -4.28 7.12
C PHE A 191 5.11 -2.96 7.87
N PRO A 192 5.27 -2.88 9.21
CA PRO A 192 5.35 -1.60 9.92
C PRO A 192 6.51 -0.73 9.42
N ALA A 193 7.70 -1.30 9.24
CA ALA A 193 8.87 -0.57 8.76
C ALA A 193 8.67 0.07 7.38
N VAL A 194 7.83 -0.55 6.51
CA VAL A 194 7.57 -0.08 5.15
C VAL A 194 6.28 0.73 5.08
N PHE A 195 5.17 0.17 5.52
CA PHE A 195 3.85 0.75 5.25
C PHE A 195 3.52 1.96 6.13
N LEU A 196 4.09 2.06 7.33
CA LEU A 196 3.89 3.27 8.15
C LEU A 196 4.48 4.51 7.47
N PRO A 197 5.75 4.52 7.01
CA PRO A 197 6.27 5.63 6.20
C PRO A 197 5.47 5.86 4.91
N VAL A 198 5.02 4.81 4.23
CA VAL A 198 4.23 4.95 2.99
C VAL A 198 2.89 5.65 3.25
N CYS A 199 2.21 5.37 4.35
CA CYS A 199 1.00 6.13 4.74
C CYS A 199 1.30 7.64 4.85
N TYR A 200 2.40 8.00 5.49
CA TYR A 200 2.81 9.41 5.60
C TYR A 200 3.28 10.01 4.28
N MET A 201 3.84 9.21 3.36
CA MET A 201 4.14 9.68 2.00
C MET A 201 2.86 10.07 1.24
N VAL A 202 1.76 9.33 1.42
CA VAL A 202 0.46 9.70 0.83
C VAL A 202 -0.07 11.01 1.44
N GLN A 203 0.05 11.19 2.76
CA GLN A 203 -0.29 12.45 3.42
C GLN A 203 0.59 13.62 2.91
N TYR A 204 1.89 13.38 2.71
CA TYR A 204 2.77 14.37 2.11
C TYR A 204 2.30 14.80 0.71
N LEU A 205 1.86 13.86 -0.14
CA LEU A 205 1.31 14.17 -1.46
C LEU A 205 0.03 15.01 -1.37
N LEU A 206 -0.85 14.71 -0.42
CA LEU A 206 -2.04 15.52 -0.13
C LEU A 206 -1.65 16.94 0.33
N GLY A 207 -0.72 17.05 1.27
CA GLY A 207 -0.21 18.35 1.72
C GLY A 207 0.36 19.18 0.57
N ARG A 208 1.13 18.58 -0.33
CA ARG A 208 1.62 19.26 -1.55
C ARG A 208 0.50 19.67 -2.50
N LYS A 209 -0.55 18.86 -2.62
CA LYS A 209 -1.70 19.22 -3.48
C LYS A 209 -2.49 20.40 -2.91
N TRP A 210 -2.61 20.50 -1.59
CA TRP A 210 -3.36 21.60 -0.93
C TRP A 210 -2.55 22.90 -0.80
N PHE A 211 -1.26 22.79 -0.45
CA PHE A 211 -0.44 23.95 -0.12
C PHE A 211 0.59 24.31 -1.21
N GLY A 212 0.61 23.56 -2.32
CA GLY A 212 1.50 23.82 -3.46
C GLY A 212 2.98 23.78 -3.06
N GLU A 213 3.72 24.80 -3.50
CA GLU A 213 5.17 24.92 -3.28
C GLU A 213 5.53 25.53 -1.90
N VAL A 214 4.55 25.84 -1.03
CA VAL A 214 4.80 26.41 0.30
C VAL A 214 5.30 25.32 1.25
N GLN A 215 6.61 25.06 1.23
CA GLN A 215 7.26 23.96 1.95
C GLN A 215 6.96 23.96 3.44
N ASN A 216 6.91 25.14 4.08
CA ASN A 216 6.60 25.24 5.52
C ASN A 216 5.18 24.78 5.82
N ALA A 217 4.18 25.13 5.00
CA ALA A 217 2.80 24.69 5.19
C ALA A 217 2.67 23.17 5.03
N VAL A 218 3.32 22.59 4.01
CA VAL A 218 3.38 21.15 3.82
C VAL A 218 4.07 20.44 5.00
N GLY A 219 5.16 21.03 5.50
CA GLY A 219 5.89 20.52 6.67
C GLY A 219 5.04 20.55 7.95
N ILE A 220 4.37 21.68 8.23
CA ILE A 220 3.48 21.83 9.39
C ILE A 220 2.31 20.84 9.29
N TYR A 221 1.68 20.73 8.13
CA TYR A 221 0.61 19.76 7.90
C TYR A 221 1.06 18.34 8.22
N LEU A 222 2.19 17.90 7.65
CA LEU A 222 2.71 16.55 7.87
C LEU A 222 3.07 16.32 9.35
N PHE A 223 3.66 17.31 10.00
CA PHE A 223 4.00 17.25 11.43
C PHE A 223 2.76 17.10 12.30
N LEU A 224 1.72 17.90 12.05
CA LEU A 224 0.45 17.80 12.78
C LEU A 224 -0.23 16.45 12.56
N VAL A 225 -0.25 15.96 11.32
CA VAL A 225 -0.79 14.61 11.01
C VAL A 225 -0.02 13.54 11.79
N ALA A 226 1.32 13.61 11.83
CA ALA A 226 2.12 12.65 12.56
C ALA A 226 1.85 12.70 14.08
N LEU A 227 1.71 13.89 14.66
CA LEU A 227 1.35 14.05 16.08
C LEU A 227 -0.05 13.50 16.37
N ILE A 228 -1.07 13.87 15.59
CA ILE A 228 -2.44 13.38 15.77
C ILE A 228 -2.49 11.86 15.67
N THR A 229 -1.77 11.28 14.72
CA THR A 229 -1.69 9.82 14.58
C THR A 229 -1.04 9.18 15.81
N GLY A 230 0.06 9.74 16.33
CA GLY A 230 0.74 9.24 17.53
C GLY A 230 -0.12 9.30 18.80
N PHE A 231 -0.98 10.30 18.93
CA PHE A 231 -1.89 10.48 20.06
C PHE A 231 -3.29 9.89 19.86
N SER A 232 -3.49 9.04 18.85
CA SER A 232 -4.79 8.51 18.48
C SER A 232 -5.28 7.32 19.31
N ALA A 233 -4.56 6.90 20.34
CA ALA A 233 -4.84 5.73 21.17
C ALA A 233 -6.11 5.83 22.02
N TYR A 234 -6.83 6.96 22.00
CA TYR A 234 -8.08 7.16 22.74
C TYR A 234 -9.25 6.29 22.23
N SER A 235 -9.15 5.73 21.05
CA SER A 235 -10.14 4.81 20.49
C SER A 235 -9.49 3.76 19.61
N VAL A 236 -9.84 2.49 19.82
CA VAL A 236 -9.40 1.37 18.99
C VAL A 236 -9.96 1.41 17.55
N TYR A 237 -11.00 2.22 17.30
CA TYR A 237 -11.60 2.40 15.98
C TYR A 237 -11.07 3.61 15.23
N ASN A 238 -10.13 4.34 15.78
CA ASN A 238 -9.51 5.48 15.11
C ASN A 238 -8.52 5.01 14.04
N ALA A 239 -8.53 5.67 12.88
CA ALA A 239 -7.62 5.37 11.76
C ALA A 239 -6.13 5.48 12.17
N GLY A 240 -5.78 6.45 13.01
CA GLY A 240 -4.42 6.61 13.52
C GLY A 240 -4.02 5.47 14.47
N CYS A 241 -4.94 4.98 15.32
CA CYS A 241 -4.71 3.81 16.14
C CYS A 241 -4.48 2.56 15.26
N PHE A 242 -5.28 2.34 14.22
CA PHE A 242 -5.04 1.27 13.27
C PHE A 242 -3.67 1.38 12.60
N GLN A 243 -3.27 2.57 12.20
CA GLN A 243 -1.99 2.81 11.56
C GLN A 243 -0.80 2.51 12.50
N MET A 244 -0.88 2.89 13.78
CA MET A 244 0.20 2.68 14.75
C MET A 244 0.26 1.24 15.30
N VAL A 245 -0.91 0.62 15.47
CA VAL A 245 -1.03 -0.61 16.26
C VAL A 245 -1.26 -1.84 15.39
N ARG A 246 -1.81 -1.68 14.17
CA ARG A 246 -2.33 -2.76 13.33
C ARG A 246 -1.99 -2.61 11.86
N ILE A 247 -0.88 -1.96 11.52
CA ILE A 247 -0.55 -1.61 10.12
C ILE A 247 -0.42 -2.84 9.19
N TRP A 248 -0.19 -4.03 9.73
CA TRP A 248 -0.17 -5.29 8.96
C TRP A 248 -1.56 -5.83 8.60
N GLN A 249 -2.62 -5.20 9.07
CA GLN A 249 -3.99 -5.57 8.72
C GLN A 249 -4.46 -4.77 7.52
N GLY A 250 -5.13 -5.43 6.57
CA GLY A 250 -5.62 -4.76 5.37
C GLY A 250 -6.51 -3.55 5.66
N LYS A 251 -7.38 -3.62 6.70
CA LYS A 251 -8.23 -2.50 7.11
C LYS A 251 -7.44 -1.26 7.56
N ALA A 252 -6.28 -1.45 8.15
CA ALA A 252 -5.41 -0.35 8.57
C ALA A 252 -4.73 0.32 7.37
N LEU A 253 -4.23 -0.48 6.43
CA LEU A 253 -3.68 0.02 5.16
C LEU A 253 -4.76 0.67 4.28
N LEU A 254 -5.98 0.14 4.28
CA LEU A 254 -7.09 0.78 3.60
C LEU A 254 -7.31 2.20 4.14
N ALA A 255 -7.42 2.35 5.46
CA ALA A 255 -7.69 3.64 6.10
C ALA A 255 -6.50 4.61 6.03
N GLY A 256 -5.26 4.13 6.26
CA GLY A 256 -4.06 4.98 6.34
C GLY A 256 -3.41 5.31 5.01
N MET A 257 -3.56 4.43 4.00
CA MET A 257 -2.88 4.56 2.71
C MET A 257 -3.84 4.71 1.54
N LEU A 258 -4.74 3.73 1.32
CA LEU A 258 -5.47 3.66 0.05
C LEU A 258 -6.65 4.62 -0.03
N LEU A 259 -7.45 4.81 1.01
CA LEU A 259 -8.52 5.82 0.98
C LEU A 259 -7.95 7.24 0.81
N PRO A 260 -6.89 7.66 1.54
CA PRO A 260 -6.18 8.90 1.23
C PRO A 260 -5.63 8.96 -0.21
N ALA A 261 -5.18 7.84 -0.77
CA ALA A 261 -4.70 7.78 -2.15
C ALA A 261 -5.83 7.94 -3.18
N VAL A 262 -6.98 7.28 -2.98
CA VAL A 262 -8.20 7.48 -3.80
C VAL A 262 -8.65 8.93 -3.74
N PHE A 263 -8.65 9.53 -2.55
CA PHE A 263 -8.95 10.94 -2.36
C PHE A 263 -7.98 11.83 -3.16
N TYR A 264 -6.67 11.61 -3.05
CA TYR A 264 -5.63 12.34 -3.77
C TYR A 264 -5.81 12.22 -5.29
N LEU A 265 -5.99 10.99 -5.81
CA LEU A 265 -6.20 10.77 -7.24
C LEU A 265 -7.49 11.40 -7.74
N SER A 266 -8.58 11.29 -6.98
CA SER A 266 -9.85 11.93 -7.31
C SER A 266 -9.71 13.44 -7.37
N MET A 267 -9.03 14.07 -6.42
CA MET A 267 -8.70 15.50 -6.49
C MET A 267 -7.91 15.85 -7.76
N CYS A 268 -6.93 15.05 -8.13
CA CYS A 268 -6.10 15.31 -9.30
C CYS A 268 -6.89 15.17 -10.60
N ILE A 269 -7.77 14.19 -10.71
CA ILE A 269 -8.55 13.89 -11.91
C ILE A 269 -9.73 14.84 -12.09
N TYR A 270 -10.54 15.03 -11.01
CA TYR A 270 -11.80 15.76 -11.10
C TYR A 270 -11.65 17.28 -10.90
N LEU A 271 -10.71 17.71 -10.04
CA LEU A 271 -10.51 19.13 -9.71
C LEU A 271 -9.24 19.73 -10.31
N GLY A 272 -8.38 18.91 -10.88
CA GLY A 272 -7.18 19.35 -11.59
C GLY A 272 -7.46 19.63 -13.06
N ASN A 273 -6.83 20.68 -13.62
CA ASN A 273 -6.85 20.95 -15.07
C ASN A 273 -5.93 20.00 -15.85
N GLU A 274 -5.35 19.01 -15.20
CA GLU A 274 -4.24 18.26 -15.75
C GLU A 274 -4.61 16.79 -15.98
N LYS A 275 -4.38 16.35 -17.22
CA LYS A 275 -4.46 14.94 -17.63
C LYS A 275 -3.26 14.12 -17.11
N GLU A 276 -2.76 14.45 -15.90
CA GLU A 276 -1.56 13.82 -15.35
C GLU A 276 -1.81 12.39 -14.87
N TYR A 277 -3.00 12.12 -14.33
CA TYR A 277 -3.41 10.80 -13.87
C TYR A 277 -4.51 10.24 -14.76
N SER A 278 -4.41 8.97 -15.05
CA SER A 278 -5.43 8.28 -15.84
C SER A 278 -6.56 7.71 -14.98
N TRP A 279 -7.76 7.62 -15.56
CA TRP A 279 -8.89 6.90 -14.97
C TRP A 279 -8.55 5.43 -14.65
N LEU A 280 -7.61 4.85 -15.43
CA LEU A 280 -7.09 3.52 -15.15
C LEU A 280 -6.44 3.43 -13.77
N LEU A 281 -5.67 4.44 -13.35
CA LEU A 281 -5.05 4.46 -12.02
C LEU A 281 -6.08 4.59 -10.90
N LEU A 282 -7.17 5.32 -11.11
CA LEU A 282 -8.27 5.37 -10.15
C LEU A 282 -8.96 4.00 -10.05
N GLY A 283 -9.22 3.33 -11.16
CA GLY A 283 -9.76 1.96 -11.16
C GLY A 283 -8.82 0.96 -10.50
N MET A 284 -7.50 1.08 -10.70
CA MET A 284 -6.51 0.27 -9.99
C MET A 284 -6.49 0.58 -8.49
N ALA A 285 -6.72 1.83 -8.08
CA ALA A 285 -6.84 2.19 -6.67
C ALA A 285 -8.08 1.53 -6.03
N ASP A 286 -9.21 1.52 -6.72
CA ASP A 286 -10.43 0.84 -6.26
C ASP A 286 -10.21 -0.66 -6.10
N MET A 287 -9.58 -1.32 -7.10
CA MET A 287 -9.21 -2.73 -7.01
C MET A 287 -8.24 -3.01 -5.86
N SER A 288 -7.28 -2.12 -5.63
CA SER A 288 -6.35 -2.23 -4.50
C SER A 288 -7.06 -2.11 -3.15
N CYS A 289 -8.10 -1.28 -3.06
CA CYS A 289 -8.93 -1.18 -1.87
C CYS A 289 -9.69 -2.48 -1.58
N CYS A 290 -10.13 -3.20 -2.63
CA CYS A 290 -10.76 -4.51 -2.48
C CYS A 290 -9.79 -5.53 -1.88
N LEU A 291 -8.54 -5.61 -2.37
CA LEU A 291 -7.50 -6.49 -1.83
C LEU A 291 -7.37 -6.35 -0.31
N LEU A 292 -7.39 -5.12 0.19
CA LEU A 292 -7.10 -4.84 1.59
C LEU A 292 -8.28 -5.12 2.52
N SER A 293 -9.49 -4.80 2.10
CA SER A 293 -10.68 -5.01 2.93
C SER A 293 -11.97 -4.98 2.09
N SER A 294 -12.92 -5.84 2.46
CA SER A 294 -14.25 -5.84 1.87
C SER A 294 -14.98 -4.49 1.99
N MET A 295 -14.64 -3.66 2.98
CA MET A 295 -15.13 -2.27 3.08
C MET A 295 -14.64 -1.40 1.92
N GLY A 296 -13.48 -1.71 1.33
CA GLY A 296 -12.92 -1.02 0.18
C GLY A 296 -13.83 -1.07 -1.05
N VAL A 297 -14.54 -2.18 -1.25
CA VAL A 297 -15.51 -2.37 -2.35
C VAL A 297 -16.58 -1.28 -2.37
N ILE A 298 -16.96 -0.77 -1.20
CA ILE A 298 -17.99 0.27 -1.07
C ILE A 298 -17.37 1.66 -0.92
N LEU A 299 -16.38 1.81 -0.06
CA LEU A 299 -15.86 3.14 0.32
C LEU A 299 -15.09 3.82 -0.83
N ALA A 300 -14.32 3.07 -1.61
CA ALA A 300 -13.51 3.68 -2.67
C ALA A 300 -14.38 4.22 -3.83
N PRO A 301 -15.32 3.45 -4.42
CA PRO A 301 -16.23 3.99 -5.44
C PRO A 301 -17.14 5.10 -4.91
N LEU A 302 -17.58 5.02 -3.64
CA LEU A 302 -18.39 6.07 -3.03
C LEU A 302 -17.61 7.39 -2.95
N MET A 303 -16.35 7.34 -2.54
CA MET A 303 -15.47 8.51 -2.49
C MET A 303 -15.26 9.11 -3.87
N ALA A 304 -14.91 8.30 -4.87
CA ALA A 304 -14.74 8.76 -6.26
C ALA A 304 -16.04 9.35 -6.83
N GLY A 305 -17.21 8.77 -6.51
CA GLY A 305 -18.52 9.28 -6.91
C GLY A 305 -18.87 10.64 -6.29
N CYS A 306 -18.46 10.90 -5.04
CA CYS A 306 -18.62 12.23 -4.42
C CYS A 306 -17.83 13.29 -5.21
N PHE A 307 -16.61 13.02 -5.63
CA PHE A 307 -15.82 13.96 -6.45
C PHE A 307 -16.43 14.19 -7.83
N SER A 308 -16.99 13.16 -8.47
CA SER A 308 -17.69 13.29 -9.75
C SER A 308 -18.88 14.27 -9.67
N ARG A 309 -19.65 14.19 -8.58
CA ARG A 309 -20.75 15.14 -8.34
C ARG A 309 -20.28 16.58 -8.11
N MET A 310 -19.17 16.76 -7.41
CA MET A 310 -18.58 18.08 -7.19
C MET A 310 -18.13 18.70 -8.52
N HIS A 311 -17.42 17.93 -9.35
CA HIS A 311 -16.95 18.36 -10.67
C HIS A 311 -18.12 18.89 -11.51
N ASN A 312 -19.22 18.13 -11.63
CA ASN A 312 -20.38 18.53 -12.41
C ASN A 312 -21.03 19.84 -11.90
N LYS A 313 -21.00 20.13 -10.60
CA LYS A 313 -21.53 21.38 -10.05
C LYS A 313 -20.66 22.60 -10.37
N PHE A 314 -19.32 22.43 -10.43
CA PHE A 314 -18.41 23.54 -10.71
C PHE A 314 -18.31 23.92 -12.18
N TYR A 315 -18.64 23.01 -13.11
CA TYR A 315 -18.58 23.26 -14.55
C TYR A 315 -19.91 23.64 -15.19
N PHE A 316 -21.03 23.52 -14.49
CA PHE A 316 -22.38 23.87 -14.97
C PHE A 316 -22.98 25.10 -14.24
N GLN A 317 -22.20 25.82 -13.47
CA GLN A 317 -22.45 27.20 -13.00
C GLN A 317 -21.49 28.17 -13.72
#